data_57d3d061410b6d8d72b70dc669615df9
#
_entry.id   57d3d061410b6d8d72b70dc669615df9
#
_cell.length_a   1.000
_cell.length_b   1.000
_cell.length_c   1.000
_cell.angle_alpha   90.00
_cell.angle_beta   90.00
_cell.angle_gamma   90.00
#
_symmetry.space_group_name_H-M   'P 1'
#
loop_
_entity.id
_entity.type
_entity.pdbx_description
1 polymer ?
#
loop_
_entity_poly.entity_id
_entity_poly.type
_entity_poly.pdbx_seq_one_letter_code
_entity_poly.pdbx_strand_id
1 'polypeptide(L)'
;MDKFVTELMKKMTIEEKIGQLNLPVTGEITTGQARNSGVARQIEQGLVGGVLNLKGVDKIREVQKLAVENSRLGIPLLFGMDVVHGYETIFPIPLGLSCSWNLAAIQESARIAAVEASADGICWTFSPMVDISRDPRWGRVSEGNGEDPFLGGAIADRKSTRLNSSHMNLSR
;
A
#
# COMPACT_ATOMS: atom_id res chain seq x y z
N MET A 1 1.23 -5.48 -24.21
CA MET A 1 0.41 -5.99 -23.09
C MET A 1 0.66 -7.48 -22.95
N ASP A 2 0.82 -8.00 -21.73
CA ASP A 2 1.02 -9.42 -21.50
C ASP A 2 -0.17 -10.21 -22.06
N LYS A 3 0.12 -11.34 -22.73
CA LYS A 3 -0.92 -12.21 -23.33
C LYS A 3 -1.90 -12.73 -22.28
N PHE A 4 -1.40 -13.04 -21.07
CA PHE A 4 -2.23 -13.46 -19.95
C PHE A 4 -3.24 -12.39 -19.54
N VAL A 5 -2.78 -11.14 -19.35
CA VAL A 5 -3.65 -10.02 -18.99
C VAL A 5 -4.72 -9.77 -20.06
N THR A 6 -4.32 -9.85 -21.34
CA THR A 6 -5.26 -9.67 -22.46
C THR A 6 -6.38 -10.73 -22.44
N GLU A 7 -6.04 -11.99 -22.21
CA GLU A 7 -7.03 -13.07 -22.16
C GLU A 7 -7.90 -13.00 -20.90
N LEU A 8 -7.34 -12.60 -19.76
CA LEU A 8 -8.11 -12.35 -18.54
C LEU A 8 -9.14 -11.24 -18.75
N MET A 9 -8.72 -10.11 -19.32
CA MET A 9 -9.60 -8.96 -19.59
C MET A 9 -10.76 -9.31 -20.54
N LYS A 10 -10.57 -10.25 -21.48
CA LYS A 10 -11.67 -10.74 -22.35
C LYS A 10 -12.73 -11.52 -21.57
N LYS A 11 -12.36 -12.19 -20.47
CA LYS A 11 -13.28 -12.96 -19.63
C LYS A 11 -14.04 -12.09 -18.63
N MET A 12 -13.55 -10.89 -18.33
CA MET A 12 -14.13 -9.99 -17.34
C MET A 12 -15.37 -9.29 -17.87
N THR A 13 -16.40 -9.17 -17.03
CA THR A 13 -17.54 -8.27 -17.25
C THR A 13 -17.09 -6.81 -17.08
N ILE A 14 -17.95 -5.85 -17.46
CA ILE A 14 -17.65 -4.43 -17.26
C ILE A 14 -17.59 -4.07 -15.77
N GLU A 15 -18.47 -4.66 -14.97
CA GLU A 15 -18.53 -4.49 -13.53
C GLU A 15 -17.26 -4.99 -12.84
N GLU A 16 -16.76 -6.16 -13.24
CA GLU A 16 -15.50 -6.71 -12.74
C GLU A 16 -14.30 -5.85 -13.13
N LYS A 17 -14.28 -5.28 -14.33
CA LYS A 17 -13.24 -4.32 -14.75
C LYS A 17 -13.25 -3.05 -13.90
N ILE A 18 -14.43 -2.49 -13.63
CA ILE A 18 -14.60 -1.35 -12.75
C ILE A 18 -14.20 -1.74 -11.31
N GLY A 19 -14.59 -2.93 -10.89
CA GLY A 19 -14.23 -3.48 -9.58
C GLY A 19 -12.72 -3.51 -9.32
N GLN A 20 -11.90 -3.78 -10.34
CA GLN A 20 -10.43 -3.73 -10.19
C GLN A 20 -9.87 -2.34 -9.83
N LEU A 21 -10.65 -1.28 -10.04
CA LEU A 21 -10.30 0.10 -9.65
C LEU A 21 -10.81 0.46 -8.25
N ASN A 22 -11.61 -0.41 -7.64
CA ASN A 22 -12.19 -0.19 -6.31
C ASN A 22 -11.22 -0.60 -5.21
N LEU A 23 -10.92 0.33 -4.30
CA LEU A 23 -10.00 0.16 -3.17
C LEU A 23 -10.70 0.60 -1.87
N PRO A 24 -11.65 -0.19 -1.34
CA PRO A 24 -12.34 0.17 -0.12
C PRO A 24 -11.40 0.16 1.09
N VAL A 25 -11.66 1.09 2.00
CA VAL A 25 -11.07 1.07 3.34
C VAL A 25 -11.84 0.02 4.16
N THR A 26 -11.12 -0.92 4.68
CA THR A 26 -11.69 -1.84 5.65
C THR A 26 -11.45 -1.25 7.04
N GLY A 27 -12.51 -0.72 7.66
CA GLY A 27 -12.51 -0.58 9.11
C GLY A 27 -12.17 -1.95 9.75
N GLU A 28 -12.17 -2.06 11.06
CA GLU A 28 -11.85 -3.32 11.76
C GLU A 28 -12.65 -4.52 11.19
N ILE A 29 -12.08 -5.21 10.21
CA ILE A 29 -12.57 -6.51 9.78
C ILE A 29 -12.07 -7.51 10.81
N THR A 30 -12.90 -7.78 11.81
CA THR A 30 -12.73 -8.98 12.63
C THR A 30 -13.05 -10.19 11.77
N THR A 31 -12.18 -11.19 11.79
CA THR A 31 -12.18 -12.36 10.90
C THR A 31 -13.51 -13.13 10.81
N GLY A 32 -14.35 -13.12 11.85
CA GLY A 32 -15.69 -13.69 11.79
C GLY A 32 -16.76 -12.82 11.14
N GLN A 33 -16.55 -11.52 11.04
CA GLN A 33 -17.51 -10.55 10.48
C GLN A 33 -17.21 -10.18 9.03
N ALA A 34 -16.01 -10.51 8.51
CA ALA A 34 -15.64 -10.22 7.12
C ALA A 34 -16.64 -10.80 6.11
N ARG A 35 -17.13 -12.02 6.36
CA ARG A 35 -18.15 -12.67 5.51
C ARG A 35 -19.52 -11.98 5.52
N ASN A 36 -19.82 -11.22 6.55
CA ASN A 36 -21.08 -10.48 6.69
C ASN A 36 -20.94 -8.98 6.37
N SER A 37 -19.73 -8.49 6.07
CA SER A 37 -19.54 -7.11 5.66
C SER A 37 -19.89 -6.92 4.19
N GLY A 38 -20.37 -5.73 3.84
CA GLY A 38 -20.62 -5.38 2.43
C GLY A 38 -19.37 -5.54 1.56
N VAL A 39 -18.19 -5.29 2.11
CA VAL A 39 -16.88 -5.44 1.43
C VAL A 39 -16.57 -6.90 1.12
N ALA A 40 -16.79 -7.84 2.04
CA ALA A 40 -16.56 -9.27 1.80
C ALA A 40 -17.40 -9.78 0.64
N ARG A 41 -18.69 -9.41 0.61
CA ARG A 41 -19.58 -9.76 -0.49
C ARG A 41 -19.15 -9.16 -1.83
N GLN A 42 -18.66 -7.92 -1.83
CA GLN A 42 -18.11 -7.29 -3.04
C GLN A 42 -16.85 -8.00 -3.55
N ILE A 43 -15.99 -8.49 -2.63
CA ILE A 43 -14.80 -9.30 -2.99
C ILE A 43 -15.23 -10.59 -3.68
N GLU A 44 -16.18 -11.34 -3.11
CA GLU A 44 -16.71 -12.57 -3.70
C GLU A 44 -17.35 -12.34 -5.08
N GLN A 45 -17.94 -11.17 -5.29
CA GLN A 45 -18.51 -10.76 -6.58
C GLN A 45 -17.47 -10.27 -7.59
N GLY A 46 -16.18 -10.16 -7.22
CA GLY A 46 -15.12 -9.62 -8.08
C GLY A 46 -15.17 -8.10 -8.29
N LEU A 47 -15.83 -7.36 -7.37
CA LEU A 47 -16.03 -5.91 -7.45
C LEU A 47 -15.03 -5.10 -6.62
N VAL A 48 -13.90 -5.72 -6.26
CA VAL A 48 -12.82 -5.10 -5.47
C VAL A 48 -11.48 -5.53 -6.05
N GLY A 49 -10.61 -4.56 -6.35
CA GLY A 49 -9.25 -4.80 -6.86
C GLY A 49 -8.17 -4.77 -5.76
N GLY A 50 -8.46 -4.15 -4.65
CA GLY A 50 -7.56 -4.09 -3.50
C GLY A 50 -8.28 -3.64 -2.24
N VAL A 51 -7.56 -3.64 -1.14
CA VAL A 51 -8.06 -3.29 0.20
C VAL A 51 -7.08 -2.34 0.86
N LEU A 52 -7.59 -1.24 1.42
CA LEU A 52 -6.77 -0.23 2.09
C LEU A 52 -6.85 -0.38 3.61
N ASN A 53 -5.69 -0.25 4.27
CA ASN A 53 -5.55 -0.21 5.73
C ASN A 53 -6.00 -1.49 6.46
N LEU A 54 -5.85 -2.65 5.84
CA LEU A 54 -5.98 -3.93 6.52
C LEU A 54 -4.61 -4.35 7.07
N LYS A 55 -4.54 -4.61 8.38
CA LYS A 55 -3.32 -5.04 9.09
C LYS A 55 -3.48 -6.42 9.69
N GLY A 56 -2.40 -7.18 9.72
CA GLY A 56 -2.32 -8.52 10.30
C GLY A 56 -2.28 -9.62 9.25
N VAL A 57 -1.18 -10.39 9.25
CA VAL A 57 -0.89 -11.41 8.24
C VAL A 57 -2.02 -12.45 8.08
N ASP A 58 -2.63 -12.86 9.19
CA ASP A 58 -3.71 -13.86 9.15
C ASP A 58 -4.99 -13.30 8.53
N LYS A 59 -5.34 -12.05 8.86
CA LYS A 59 -6.47 -11.33 8.26
C LYS A 59 -6.27 -11.11 6.76
N ILE A 60 -5.07 -10.70 6.36
CA ILE A 60 -4.70 -10.49 4.96
C ILE A 60 -4.80 -11.80 4.18
N ARG A 61 -4.29 -12.91 4.74
CA ARG A 61 -4.41 -14.24 4.13
C ARG A 61 -5.85 -14.70 3.99
N GLU A 62 -6.70 -14.49 5.01
CA GLU A 62 -8.11 -14.86 4.97
C GLU A 62 -8.86 -14.08 3.89
N VAL A 63 -8.64 -12.76 3.81
CA VAL A 63 -9.29 -11.91 2.80
C VAL A 63 -8.77 -12.23 1.39
N GLN A 64 -7.46 -12.50 1.24
CA GLN A 64 -6.89 -12.94 -0.03
C GLN A 64 -7.48 -14.28 -0.49
N LYS A 65 -7.61 -15.23 0.44
CA LYS A 65 -8.23 -16.53 0.17
C LYS A 65 -9.67 -16.37 -0.29
N LEU A 66 -10.42 -15.47 0.33
CA LEU A 66 -11.80 -15.15 -0.08
C LEU A 66 -11.84 -14.68 -1.56
N ALA A 67 -10.93 -13.80 -1.96
CA ALA A 67 -10.85 -13.32 -3.34
C ALA A 67 -10.48 -14.42 -4.34
N VAL A 68 -9.49 -15.23 -4.00
CA VAL A 68 -8.94 -16.24 -4.92
C VAL A 68 -9.84 -17.46 -5.04
N GLU A 69 -10.45 -17.92 -3.94
CA GLU A 69 -11.23 -19.18 -3.90
C GLU A 69 -12.73 -18.96 -4.13
N ASN A 70 -13.26 -17.78 -3.78
CA ASN A 70 -14.71 -17.56 -3.78
C ASN A 70 -15.18 -16.60 -4.88
N SER A 71 -14.27 -15.89 -5.58
CA SER A 71 -14.66 -15.08 -6.74
C SER A 71 -14.58 -15.86 -8.05
N ARG A 72 -15.37 -15.44 -9.04
CA ARG A 72 -15.48 -16.13 -10.33
C ARG A 72 -14.16 -16.26 -11.09
N LEU A 73 -13.31 -15.24 -11.03
CA LEU A 73 -12.04 -15.18 -11.77
C LEU A 73 -10.82 -15.48 -10.92
N GLY A 74 -10.95 -15.53 -9.61
CA GLY A 74 -9.84 -15.80 -8.69
C GLY A 74 -8.71 -14.77 -8.75
N ILE A 75 -9.04 -13.50 -9.02
CA ILE A 75 -8.04 -12.43 -9.12
C ILE A 75 -7.60 -12.03 -7.71
N PRO A 76 -6.28 -12.08 -7.39
CA PRO A 76 -5.78 -11.65 -6.09
C PRO A 76 -5.97 -10.15 -5.86
N LEU A 77 -6.20 -9.77 -4.60
CA LEU A 77 -6.30 -8.38 -4.17
C LEU A 77 -4.93 -7.74 -3.95
N LEU A 78 -4.85 -6.44 -4.17
CA LEU A 78 -3.75 -5.60 -3.69
C LEU A 78 -4.06 -5.13 -2.26
N PHE A 79 -3.09 -5.25 -1.35
CA PHE A 79 -3.20 -4.71 0.00
C PHE A 79 -2.36 -3.46 0.13
N GLY A 80 -3.06 -2.32 0.27
CA GLY A 80 -2.46 -1.00 0.37
C GLY A 80 -2.48 -0.47 1.80
N MET A 81 -1.43 0.30 2.16
CA MET A 81 -1.36 1.00 3.45
C MET A 81 -0.49 2.25 3.35
N ASP A 82 -0.86 3.27 4.12
CA ASP A 82 -0.03 4.45 4.34
C ASP A 82 1.10 4.09 5.31
N VAL A 83 2.31 3.92 4.80
CA VAL A 83 3.51 3.62 5.60
C VAL A 83 4.41 4.86 5.57
N VAL A 84 3.92 5.97 6.14
CA VAL A 84 4.51 7.30 5.97
C VAL A 84 5.81 7.47 6.77
N HIS A 85 5.82 6.99 8.01
CA HIS A 85 6.99 7.10 8.91
C HIS A 85 7.21 5.85 9.77
N GLY A 86 7.07 4.69 9.17
CA GLY A 86 7.24 3.37 9.79
C GLY A 86 5.99 2.52 9.68
N TYR A 87 6.10 1.24 10.06
CA TYR A 87 5.01 0.27 10.09
C TYR A 87 4.80 -0.24 11.52
N GLU A 88 5.60 -1.19 12.01
CA GLU A 88 5.66 -1.56 13.44
C GLU A 88 6.65 -0.66 14.18
N THR A 89 7.83 -0.46 13.62
CA THR A 89 8.81 0.50 14.12
C THR A 89 8.40 1.91 13.70
N ILE A 90 8.12 2.77 14.68
CA ILE A 90 7.73 4.17 14.43
C ILE A 90 8.97 5.04 14.36
N PHE A 91 9.12 5.74 13.23
CA PHE A 91 10.17 6.74 13.01
C PHE A 91 9.60 8.16 13.19
N PRO A 92 10.46 9.19 13.33
CA PRO A 92 10.01 10.57 13.30
C PRO A 92 9.21 10.87 12.01
N ILE A 93 8.27 11.82 12.10
CA ILE A 93 7.51 12.27 10.93
C ILE A 93 8.46 12.73 9.81
N PRO A 94 8.05 12.65 8.52
CA PRO A 94 8.92 13.01 7.39
C PRO A 94 9.55 14.38 7.50
N LEU A 95 8.82 15.39 7.96
CA LEU A 95 9.37 16.72 8.20
C LEU A 95 10.52 16.70 9.24
N GLY A 96 10.36 15.95 10.33
CA GLY A 96 11.41 15.77 11.34
C GLY A 96 12.62 15.00 10.81
N LEU A 97 12.38 13.95 10.01
CA LEU A 97 13.47 13.20 9.36
C LEU A 97 14.26 14.06 8.38
N SER A 98 13.60 14.91 7.60
CA SER A 98 14.25 15.81 6.65
C SER A 98 15.19 16.81 7.34
N CYS A 99 14.83 17.28 8.55
CA CYS A 99 15.67 18.17 9.37
C CYS A 99 17.00 17.53 9.82
N SER A 100 17.11 16.21 9.77
CA SER A 100 18.36 15.51 10.11
C SER A 100 19.45 15.66 9.03
N TRP A 101 19.09 15.97 7.79
CA TRP A 101 19.96 15.98 6.59
C TRP A 101 20.72 14.66 6.38
N ASN A 102 20.33 13.59 7.09
CA ASN A 102 20.97 12.28 7.02
C ASN A 102 20.21 11.36 6.06
N LEU A 103 20.52 11.45 4.78
CA LEU A 103 19.89 10.65 3.74
C LEU A 103 20.06 9.14 3.96
N ALA A 104 21.16 8.70 4.59
CA ALA A 104 21.39 7.29 4.87
C ALA A 104 20.42 6.79 5.96
N ALA A 105 20.21 7.55 7.03
CA ALA A 105 19.24 7.20 8.08
C ALA A 105 17.79 7.21 7.53
N ILE A 106 17.46 8.18 6.66
CA ILE A 106 16.14 8.24 6.00
C ILE A 106 15.92 7.01 5.12
N GLN A 107 16.92 6.61 4.36
CA GLN A 107 16.87 5.41 3.52
C GLN A 107 16.70 4.14 4.36
N GLU A 108 17.40 4.03 5.49
CA GLU A 108 17.31 2.88 6.38
C GLU A 108 15.93 2.79 7.06
N SER A 109 15.37 3.92 7.49
CA SER A 109 13.99 3.94 8.02
C SER A 109 12.96 3.42 7.02
N ALA A 110 13.10 3.79 5.74
CA ALA A 110 12.23 3.28 4.68
C ALA A 110 12.43 1.78 4.44
N ARG A 111 13.67 1.29 4.49
CA ARG A 111 13.97 -0.13 4.37
C ARG A 111 13.34 -0.97 5.48
N ILE A 112 13.46 -0.53 6.73
CA ILE A 112 12.85 -1.21 7.88
C ILE A 112 11.33 -1.24 7.72
N ALA A 113 10.72 -0.11 7.44
CA ALA A 113 9.27 -0.02 7.23
C ALA A 113 8.79 -0.94 6.09
N ALA A 114 9.54 -1.02 4.99
CA ALA A 114 9.22 -1.90 3.86
C ALA A 114 9.32 -3.38 4.23
N VAL A 115 10.33 -3.79 4.98
CA VAL A 115 10.51 -5.18 5.44
C VAL A 115 9.35 -5.58 6.35
N GLU A 116 9.02 -4.74 7.33
CA GLU A 116 7.93 -5.00 8.27
C GLU A 116 6.57 -5.08 7.57
N ALA A 117 6.24 -4.10 6.71
CA ALA A 117 4.99 -4.07 5.97
C ALA A 117 4.85 -5.26 5.01
N SER A 118 5.95 -5.63 4.31
CA SER A 118 5.94 -6.79 3.40
C SER A 118 5.77 -8.11 4.16
N ALA A 119 6.37 -8.23 5.35
CA ALA A 119 6.21 -9.42 6.19
C ALA A 119 4.75 -9.62 6.63
N ASP A 120 4.00 -8.53 6.80
CA ASP A 120 2.56 -8.57 7.13
C ASP A 120 1.66 -8.76 5.88
N GLY A 121 2.23 -8.71 4.67
CA GLY A 121 1.51 -8.94 3.42
C GLY A 121 1.08 -7.67 2.69
N ILE A 122 1.50 -6.48 3.14
CA ILE A 122 1.28 -5.23 2.42
C ILE A 122 2.14 -5.22 1.16
N CYS A 123 1.51 -5.02 0.01
CA CYS A 123 2.18 -5.02 -1.30
C CYS A 123 2.11 -3.66 -2.02
N TRP A 124 1.40 -2.69 -1.45
CA TRP A 124 1.27 -1.35 -2.00
C TRP A 124 1.34 -0.30 -0.88
N THR A 125 2.25 0.65 -0.99
CA THR A 125 2.36 1.79 -0.06
C THR A 125 2.17 3.11 -0.78
N PHE A 126 1.60 4.09 -0.09
CA PHE A 126 1.38 5.46 -0.58
C PHE A 126 2.47 6.44 -0.10
N SER A 127 3.56 5.92 0.42
CA SER A 127 4.76 6.66 0.81
C SER A 127 5.86 6.56 -0.28
N PRO A 128 6.72 7.56 -0.43
CA PRO A 128 6.79 8.82 0.30
C PRO A 128 5.81 9.89 -0.20
N MET A 129 5.42 10.83 0.68
CA MET A 129 4.78 12.09 0.30
C MET A 129 5.81 12.98 -0.38
N VAL A 130 5.53 13.40 -1.61
CA VAL A 130 6.49 14.16 -2.44
C VAL A 130 6.06 15.60 -2.72
N ASP A 131 4.95 16.04 -2.14
CA ASP A 131 4.49 17.42 -2.25
C ASP A 131 5.45 18.39 -1.55
N ILE A 132 5.60 19.57 -2.14
CA ILE A 132 6.45 20.64 -1.61
C ILE A 132 5.61 21.55 -0.73
N SER A 133 5.94 21.61 0.56
CA SER A 133 5.23 22.41 1.56
C SER A 133 5.75 23.84 1.57
N ARG A 134 5.07 24.75 0.88
CA ARG A 134 5.44 26.18 0.82
C ARG A 134 4.75 27.02 1.90
N ASP A 135 3.68 26.53 2.46
CA ASP A 135 2.88 27.22 3.47
C ASP A 135 2.67 26.30 4.68
N PRO A 136 3.15 26.67 5.89
CA PRO A 136 3.02 25.84 7.10
C PRO A 136 1.58 25.65 7.58
N ARG A 137 0.61 26.39 7.03
CA ARG A 137 -0.82 26.22 7.32
C ARG A 137 -1.44 25.05 6.58
N TRP A 138 -0.75 24.47 5.58
CA TRP A 138 -1.23 23.30 4.88
C TRP A 138 -1.33 22.09 5.84
N GLY A 139 -2.50 21.45 5.89
CA GLY A 139 -2.83 20.41 6.88
C GLY A 139 -1.95 19.15 6.82
N ARG A 140 -1.23 18.92 5.70
CA ARG A 140 -0.35 17.76 5.50
C ARG A 140 1.15 18.11 5.54
N VAL A 141 1.52 19.25 6.07
CA VAL A 141 2.92 19.71 6.14
C VAL A 141 3.84 18.71 6.87
N SER A 142 3.34 18.00 7.87
CA SER A 142 4.10 17.02 8.64
C SER A 142 4.46 15.74 7.88
N GLU A 143 3.71 15.43 6.83
CA GLU A 143 3.92 14.23 6.01
C GLU A 143 4.97 14.43 4.90
N GLY A 144 5.24 15.69 4.53
CA GLY A 144 6.21 16.07 3.50
C GLY A 144 7.61 16.30 4.05
N ASN A 145 8.53 16.61 3.14
CA ASN A 145 9.96 16.76 3.45
C ASN A 145 10.41 18.24 3.50
N GLY A 146 9.46 19.17 3.60
CA GLY A 146 9.73 20.61 3.68
C GLY A 146 9.47 21.35 2.37
N GLU A 147 10.06 22.57 2.27
CA GLU A 147 9.81 23.52 1.18
C GLU A 147 10.83 23.43 0.04
N ASP A 148 11.97 22.78 0.25
CA ASP A 148 13.04 22.70 -0.75
C ASP A 148 12.80 21.51 -1.70
N PRO A 149 12.57 21.75 -3.01
CA PRO A 149 12.35 20.71 -3.99
C PRO A 149 13.58 19.82 -4.24
N PHE A 150 14.80 20.34 -4.05
CA PHE A 150 16.03 19.55 -4.23
C PHE A 150 16.14 18.49 -3.11
N LEU A 151 16.00 18.91 -1.85
CA LEU A 151 16.00 17.98 -0.71
C LEU A 151 14.84 16.99 -0.79
N GLY A 152 13.64 17.49 -1.11
CA GLY A 152 12.45 16.65 -1.30
C GLY A 152 12.65 15.57 -2.35
N GLY A 153 13.24 15.93 -3.51
CA GLY A 153 13.57 14.98 -4.57
C GLY A 153 14.63 13.95 -4.15
N ALA A 154 15.68 14.37 -3.46
CA ALA A 154 16.72 13.47 -2.95
C ALA A 154 16.16 12.46 -1.92
N ILE A 155 15.26 12.89 -1.04
CA ILE A 155 14.60 12.02 -0.06
C ILE A 155 13.62 11.07 -0.76
N ALA A 156 12.84 11.57 -1.72
CA ALA A 156 11.89 10.75 -2.49
C ALA A 156 12.61 9.59 -3.20
N ASP A 157 13.74 9.84 -3.85
CA ASP A 157 14.58 8.83 -4.48
C ASP A 157 15.02 7.75 -3.46
N ARG A 158 15.56 8.16 -2.31
CA ARG A 158 16.05 7.24 -1.28
C ARG A 158 14.95 6.36 -0.69
N LYS A 159 13.79 6.95 -0.41
CA LYS A 159 12.65 6.19 0.14
C LYS A 159 12.05 5.25 -0.90
N SER A 160 11.77 5.72 -2.11
CA SER A 160 11.15 4.92 -3.19
C SER A 160 12.01 3.74 -3.62
N THR A 161 13.31 3.91 -3.78
CA THR A 161 14.23 2.84 -4.22
C THR A 161 14.23 1.68 -3.24
N ARG A 162 14.10 1.92 -1.94
CA ARG A 162 14.12 0.85 -0.93
C ARG A 162 12.77 0.17 -0.73
N LEU A 163 11.68 0.91 -0.87
CA LEU A 163 10.34 0.31 -0.88
C LEU A 163 10.19 -0.70 -2.04
N ASN A 164 10.72 -0.38 -3.22
CA ASN A 164 10.68 -1.28 -4.37
C ASN A 164 11.65 -2.48 -4.25
N SER A 165 12.81 -2.33 -3.60
CA SER A 165 13.82 -3.40 -3.52
C SER A 165 13.45 -4.52 -2.55
N SER A 166 12.58 -4.28 -1.56
CA SER A 166 12.09 -5.32 -0.66
C SER A 166 11.23 -6.37 -1.37
N HIS A 167 10.54 -6.01 -2.45
CA HIS A 167 9.76 -6.95 -3.26
C HIS A 167 10.62 -7.86 -4.15
N MET A 168 11.82 -7.44 -4.54
CA MET A 168 12.71 -8.27 -5.39
C MET A 168 13.42 -9.40 -4.64
N ASN A 169 13.51 -9.33 -3.32
CA ASN A 169 14.18 -10.36 -2.51
C ASN A 169 13.26 -11.49 -2.02
N LEU A 170 11.94 -11.38 -2.23
CA LEU A 170 10.97 -12.42 -1.86
C LEU A 170 10.66 -13.41 -3.00
N SER A 171 11.27 -13.23 -4.18
CA SER A 171 11.06 -14.09 -5.36
C SER A 171 12.27 -15.02 -5.66
N ARG A 172 13.07 -15.38 -4.66
CA ARG A 172 14.12 -16.41 -4.79
C ARG A 172 13.94 -17.52 -3.78
#